data_133b098499942709b66c7e29517a223b
#
_entry.id   133b098499942709b66c7e29517a223b
#
_cell.length_a   1.000
_cell.length_b   1.000
_cell.length_c   1.000
_cell.angle_alpha   90.00
_cell.angle_beta   90.00
_cell.angle_gamma   90.00
#
_symmetry.space_group_name_H-M   'P 1'
#
loop_
_entity.id
_entity.type
_entity.pdbx_description
1 polymer ?
#
loop_
_entity_poly.entity_id
_entity_poly.type
_entity_poly.pdbx_seq_one_letter_code
_entity_poly.pdbx_strand_id
1 'polypeptide(L)'
;MALTIEKAQQILDDYYDLVHPQYEDDIQFINALEFLIQETNNPEYMVELGGWYYGQKQFDLAEDYYLMAAKLNYVDAYECLGYIYYYGRVGQPDYEKAFHYYKLASDQGNIVAAYKLADMYKNGYYVQKNYPKYVQIIKSLYPLLQGATNTFDPVPEVYSRLAKIYVEEGNEDQAIQLLLIAKEFQSQRLIYSGLLW
;
A
#
# COMPACT_ATOMS: atom_id res chain seq x y z
N MET A 1 -12.83 30.10 -17.62
CA MET A 1 -13.74 28.98 -17.96
C MET A 1 -13.95 28.15 -16.71
N ALA A 2 -15.17 27.66 -16.46
CA ALA A 2 -15.41 26.76 -15.35
C ALA A 2 -14.63 25.44 -15.54
N LEU A 3 -14.18 24.82 -14.47
CA LEU A 3 -13.58 23.49 -14.51
C LEU A 3 -14.66 22.45 -14.88
N THR A 4 -14.33 21.50 -15.72
CA THR A 4 -15.19 20.35 -16.08
C THR A 4 -14.49 19.07 -15.68
N ILE A 5 -15.24 17.95 -15.60
CA ILE A 5 -14.67 16.65 -15.24
C ILE A 5 -13.55 16.26 -16.21
N GLU A 6 -13.77 16.41 -17.52
CA GLU A 6 -12.76 16.07 -18.52
C GLU A 6 -11.49 16.92 -18.37
N LYS A 7 -11.66 18.22 -18.06
CA LYS A 7 -10.51 19.09 -17.82
C LYS A 7 -9.77 18.75 -16.54
N ALA A 8 -10.49 18.42 -15.49
CA ALA A 8 -9.87 18.01 -14.23
C ALA A 8 -9.09 16.70 -14.42
N GLN A 9 -9.66 15.71 -15.12
CA GLN A 9 -8.96 14.48 -15.46
C GLN A 9 -7.70 14.74 -16.30
N GLN A 10 -7.79 15.63 -17.30
CA GLN A 10 -6.63 15.98 -18.10
C GLN A 10 -5.51 16.63 -17.25
N ILE A 11 -5.86 17.44 -16.25
CA ILE A 11 -4.86 18.01 -15.32
C ILE A 11 -4.13 16.91 -14.54
N LEU A 12 -4.85 15.85 -14.11
CA LEU A 12 -4.23 14.72 -13.42
C LEU A 12 -3.26 13.96 -14.35
N ASP A 13 -3.71 13.66 -15.57
CA ASP A 13 -2.88 12.98 -16.56
C ASP A 13 -1.61 13.79 -16.87
N ASP A 14 -1.75 15.08 -17.12
CA ASP A 14 -0.64 15.99 -17.37
C ASP A 14 0.35 16.06 -16.19
N TYR A 15 -0.17 16.06 -14.95
CA TYR A 15 0.66 16.06 -13.73
C TYR A 15 1.52 14.81 -13.60
N TYR A 16 0.99 13.64 -13.92
CA TYR A 16 1.76 12.39 -13.86
C TYR A 16 2.85 12.27 -14.91
N ASP A 17 2.74 13.01 -16.01
CA ASP A 17 3.76 13.08 -17.04
C ASP A 17 4.94 14.03 -16.66
N LEU A 18 4.80 14.83 -15.58
CA LEU A 18 5.83 15.75 -15.12
C LEU A 18 6.99 15.01 -14.43
N VAL A 19 8.21 15.28 -14.87
CA VAL A 19 9.42 14.74 -14.21
C VAL A 19 9.71 15.46 -12.89
N HIS A 20 9.44 16.77 -12.85
CA HIS A 20 9.66 17.63 -11.69
C HIS A 20 8.52 18.65 -11.57
N PRO A 21 7.39 18.28 -10.92
CA PRO A 21 6.28 19.21 -10.69
C PRO A 21 6.75 20.48 -9.96
N GLN A 22 6.18 21.63 -10.34
CA GLN A 22 6.38 22.89 -9.66
C GLN A 22 5.21 23.14 -8.71
N TYR A 23 5.34 24.16 -7.86
CA TYR A 23 4.31 24.49 -6.88
C TYR A 23 2.94 24.82 -7.51
N GLU A 24 2.94 25.47 -8.67
CA GLU A 24 1.73 25.76 -9.44
C GLU A 24 1.06 24.50 -9.98
N ASP A 25 1.85 23.48 -10.36
CA ASP A 25 1.35 22.18 -10.83
C ASP A 25 0.69 21.44 -9.67
N ASP A 26 1.31 21.45 -8.49
CA ASP A 26 0.75 20.87 -7.27
C ASP A 26 -0.61 21.49 -6.91
N ILE A 27 -0.74 22.82 -7.01
CA ILE A 27 -2.02 23.51 -6.76
C ILE A 27 -3.07 23.11 -7.78
N GLN A 28 -2.72 23.00 -9.06
CA GLN A 28 -3.67 22.60 -10.10
C GLN A 28 -4.13 21.15 -9.89
N PHE A 29 -3.21 20.26 -9.55
CA PHE A 29 -3.48 18.87 -9.25
C PHE A 29 -4.45 18.71 -8.06
N ILE A 30 -4.17 19.38 -6.92
CA ILE A 30 -5.04 19.37 -5.75
C ILE A 30 -6.44 19.88 -6.09
N ASN A 31 -6.53 21.05 -6.75
CA ASN A 31 -7.81 21.65 -7.12
C ASN A 31 -8.62 20.75 -8.07
N ALA A 32 -7.94 20.04 -8.97
CA ALA A 32 -8.59 19.08 -9.86
C ALA A 32 -9.15 17.89 -9.09
N LEU A 33 -8.37 17.30 -8.15
CA LEU A 33 -8.84 16.22 -7.30
C LEU A 33 -10.00 16.65 -6.41
N GLU A 34 -9.92 17.81 -5.75
CA GLU A 34 -11.00 18.33 -4.92
C GLU A 34 -12.30 18.53 -5.72
N PHE A 35 -12.18 19.09 -6.93
CA PHE A 35 -13.32 19.24 -7.85
C PHE A 35 -13.92 17.88 -8.22
N LEU A 36 -13.08 16.90 -8.60
CA LEU A 36 -13.54 15.54 -8.96
C LEU A 36 -14.19 14.83 -7.77
N ILE A 37 -13.67 14.99 -6.57
CA ILE A 37 -14.28 14.46 -5.35
C ILE A 37 -15.68 15.06 -5.14
N GLN A 38 -15.83 16.38 -5.28
CA GLN A 38 -17.12 17.06 -5.11
C GLN A 38 -18.16 16.63 -6.16
N GLU A 39 -17.75 16.52 -7.42
CA GLU A 39 -18.66 16.22 -8.53
C GLU A 39 -19.03 14.73 -8.61
N THR A 40 -18.10 13.84 -8.23
CA THR A 40 -18.28 12.40 -8.48
C THR A 40 -18.45 11.56 -7.22
N ASN A 41 -18.03 12.06 -6.07
CA ASN A 41 -17.88 11.31 -4.82
C ASN A 41 -17.10 10.00 -5.00
N ASN A 42 -16.17 9.94 -5.97
CA ASN A 42 -15.38 8.74 -6.26
C ASN A 42 -14.28 8.56 -5.21
N PRO A 43 -14.25 7.43 -4.48
CA PRO A 43 -13.28 7.17 -3.43
C PRO A 43 -11.83 7.02 -3.93
N GLU A 44 -11.63 6.73 -5.21
CA GLU A 44 -10.31 6.67 -5.82
C GLU A 44 -9.60 8.02 -5.75
N TYR A 45 -10.27 9.12 -6.12
CA TYR A 45 -9.70 10.46 -6.01
C TYR A 45 -9.45 10.90 -4.56
N MET A 46 -10.25 10.40 -3.60
CA MET A 46 -10.01 10.65 -2.19
C MET A 46 -8.72 9.98 -1.73
N VAL A 47 -8.49 8.71 -2.12
CA VAL A 47 -7.26 7.99 -1.78
C VAL A 47 -6.05 8.63 -2.47
N GLU A 48 -6.20 9.06 -3.71
CA GLU A 48 -5.15 9.74 -4.46
C GLU A 48 -4.72 11.06 -3.79
N LEU A 49 -5.69 11.90 -3.42
CA LEU A 49 -5.40 13.15 -2.71
C LEU A 49 -4.83 12.90 -1.31
N GLY A 50 -5.33 11.88 -0.60
CA GLY A 50 -4.76 11.42 0.65
C GLY A 50 -3.29 10.97 0.49
N GLY A 51 -2.98 10.26 -0.60
CA GLY A 51 -1.63 9.84 -0.95
C GLY A 51 -0.69 11.02 -1.22
N TRP A 52 -1.18 12.03 -1.92
CA TRP A 52 -0.43 13.27 -2.13
C TRP A 52 -0.08 13.95 -0.80
N TYR A 53 -1.09 14.16 0.08
CA TYR A 53 -0.85 14.73 1.42
C TYR A 53 0.08 13.87 2.27
N TYR A 54 -0.02 12.54 2.17
CA TYR A 54 0.90 11.62 2.84
C TYR A 54 2.35 11.84 2.37
N GLY A 55 2.58 12.00 1.07
CA GLY A 55 3.88 12.33 0.48
C GLY A 55 4.46 13.64 1.01
N GLN A 56 3.61 14.65 1.23
CA GLN A 56 3.96 15.94 1.84
C GLN A 56 4.09 15.88 3.37
N LYS A 57 3.94 14.70 3.99
CA LYS A 57 3.97 14.47 5.45
C LYS A 57 2.85 15.19 6.21
N GLN A 58 1.79 15.57 5.52
CA GLN A 58 0.58 16.15 6.10
C GLN A 58 -0.39 15.01 6.47
N PHE A 59 0.00 14.22 7.46
CA PHE A 59 -0.63 12.94 7.76
C PHE A 59 -2.06 13.06 8.27
N ASP A 60 -2.40 14.15 8.96
CA ASP A 60 -3.77 14.40 9.44
C ASP A 60 -4.73 14.59 8.25
N LEU A 61 -4.32 15.35 7.22
CA LEU A 61 -5.11 15.51 6.01
C LEU A 61 -5.20 14.20 5.21
N ALA A 62 -4.11 13.45 5.13
CA ALA A 62 -4.13 12.14 4.50
C ALA A 62 -5.13 11.20 5.18
N GLU A 63 -5.13 11.16 6.52
CA GLU A 63 -6.09 10.38 7.31
C GLU A 63 -7.53 10.78 7.00
N ASP A 64 -7.84 12.09 6.96
CA ASP A 64 -9.18 12.59 6.69
C ASP A 64 -9.70 12.09 5.32
N TYR A 65 -8.90 12.23 4.26
CA TYR A 65 -9.29 11.76 2.92
C TYR A 65 -9.43 10.23 2.86
N TYR A 66 -8.54 9.47 3.50
CA TYR A 66 -8.69 8.02 3.58
C TYR A 66 -9.93 7.60 4.38
N LEU A 67 -10.28 8.31 5.45
CA LEU A 67 -11.51 8.08 6.19
C LEU A 67 -12.76 8.38 5.36
N MET A 68 -12.72 9.39 4.48
CA MET A 68 -13.82 9.67 3.54
C MET A 68 -14.01 8.49 2.58
N ALA A 69 -12.94 8.00 1.96
CA ALA A 69 -12.99 6.85 1.05
C ALA A 69 -13.40 5.55 1.76
N ALA A 70 -12.93 5.36 3.00
CA ALA A 70 -13.28 4.19 3.81
C ALA A 70 -14.78 4.12 4.15
N LYS A 71 -15.46 5.26 4.33
CA LYS A 71 -16.93 5.32 4.48
C LYS A 71 -17.69 4.80 3.26
N LEU A 72 -17.04 4.82 2.10
CA LEU A 72 -17.56 4.26 0.85
C LEU A 72 -17.13 2.80 0.62
N ASN A 73 -16.56 2.15 1.64
CA ASN A 73 -16.03 0.78 1.60
C ASN A 73 -14.91 0.56 0.55
N TYR A 74 -14.11 1.57 0.27
CA TYR A 74 -13.02 1.47 -0.68
C TYR A 74 -11.81 0.76 -0.04
N VAL A 75 -11.36 -0.34 -0.69
CA VAL A 75 -10.38 -1.28 -0.09
C VAL A 75 -9.03 -0.64 0.14
N ASP A 76 -8.56 0.18 -0.81
CA ASP A 76 -7.23 0.81 -0.71
C ASP A 76 -7.19 1.85 0.41
N ALA A 77 -8.34 2.49 0.72
CA ALA A 77 -8.43 3.38 1.88
C ALA A 77 -8.21 2.62 3.20
N TYR A 78 -8.71 1.39 3.32
CA TYR A 78 -8.46 0.57 4.50
C TYR A 78 -6.98 0.21 4.63
N GLU A 79 -6.32 -0.13 3.54
CA GLU A 79 -4.87 -0.41 3.55
C GLU A 79 -4.07 0.82 3.99
N CYS A 80 -4.37 2.01 3.41
CA CYS A 80 -3.73 3.26 3.76
C CYS A 80 -3.95 3.65 5.24
N LEU A 81 -5.17 3.51 5.77
CA LEU A 81 -5.47 3.74 7.19
C LEU A 81 -4.72 2.76 8.09
N GLY A 82 -4.70 1.48 7.71
CA GLY A 82 -3.90 0.48 8.40
C GLY A 82 -2.44 0.89 8.50
N TYR A 83 -1.88 1.43 7.43
CA TYR A 83 -0.50 1.93 7.38
C TYR A 83 -0.29 3.14 8.29
N ILE A 84 -1.17 4.14 8.24
CA ILE A 84 -1.10 5.33 9.09
C ILE A 84 -1.06 4.95 10.57
N TYR A 85 -1.98 4.10 11.01
CA TYR A 85 -2.07 3.70 12.42
C TYR A 85 -0.94 2.75 12.83
N TYR A 86 -0.51 1.83 11.95
CA TYR A 86 0.59 0.91 12.26
C TYR A 86 1.90 1.65 12.53
N TYR A 87 2.20 2.70 11.77
CA TYR A 87 3.42 3.49 11.91
C TYR A 87 3.25 4.73 12.78
N GLY A 88 2.08 4.98 13.34
CA GLY A 88 1.81 6.14 14.19
C GLY A 88 2.01 7.48 13.48
N ARG A 89 1.57 7.58 12.22
CA ARG A 89 1.79 8.81 11.42
C ARG A 89 1.04 10.01 11.97
N VAL A 90 -0.10 9.80 12.62
CA VAL A 90 -0.93 10.82 13.28
C VAL A 90 -0.80 10.76 14.80
N GLY A 91 0.38 10.38 15.32
CA GLY A 91 0.63 10.31 16.76
C GLY A 91 1.50 9.12 17.15
N GLN A 92 1.02 8.29 18.08
CA GLN A 92 1.66 7.02 18.42
C GLN A 92 1.04 5.87 17.63
N PRO A 93 1.77 4.75 17.41
CA PRO A 93 1.21 3.57 16.79
C PRO A 93 -0.06 3.09 17.52
N ASP A 94 -1.15 2.95 16.76
CA ASP A 94 -2.42 2.38 17.20
C ASP A 94 -2.62 1.02 16.51
N TYR A 95 -2.08 -0.03 17.14
CA TYR A 95 -2.14 -1.37 16.57
C TYR A 95 -3.54 -1.96 16.54
N GLU A 96 -4.47 -1.49 17.37
CA GLU A 96 -5.87 -1.92 17.33
C GLU A 96 -6.56 -1.44 16.06
N LYS A 97 -6.48 -0.12 15.77
CA LYS A 97 -7.00 0.43 14.52
C LYS A 97 -6.28 -0.15 13.31
N ALA A 98 -4.95 -0.28 13.35
CA ALA A 98 -4.18 -0.87 12.27
C ALA A 98 -4.65 -2.29 11.95
N PHE A 99 -4.84 -3.14 12.97
CA PHE A 99 -5.34 -4.49 12.80
C PHE A 99 -6.75 -4.51 12.18
N HIS A 100 -7.64 -3.65 12.68
CA HIS A 100 -9.00 -3.54 12.16
C HIS A 100 -9.02 -3.20 10.67
N TYR A 101 -8.29 -2.16 10.26
CA TYR A 101 -8.27 -1.72 8.87
C TYR A 101 -7.55 -2.71 7.96
N TYR A 102 -6.38 -3.25 8.37
CA TYR A 102 -5.71 -4.28 7.59
C TYR A 102 -6.57 -5.55 7.45
N LYS A 103 -7.36 -5.90 8.47
CA LYS A 103 -8.28 -7.03 8.38
C LYS A 103 -9.39 -6.76 7.36
N LEU A 104 -10.00 -5.58 7.37
CA LEU A 104 -11.03 -5.18 6.40
C LEU A 104 -10.50 -5.23 4.97
N ALA A 105 -9.30 -4.71 4.72
CA ALA A 105 -8.67 -4.75 3.40
C ALA A 105 -8.28 -6.17 2.98
N SER A 106 -7.69 -6.94 3.89
CA SER A 106 -7.29 -8.35 3.65
C SER A 106 -8.47 -9.25 3.35
N ASP A 107 -9.61 -9.09 4.05
CA ASP A 107 -10.84 -9.85 3.81
C ASP A 107 -11.43 -9.55 2.41
N GLN A 108 -11.07 -8.42 1.82
CA GLN A 108 -11.44 -8.03 0.46
C GLN A 108 -10.33 -8.30 -0.57
N GLY A 109 -9.31 -9.05 -0.21
CA GLY A 109 -8.27 -9.52 -1.12
C GLY A 109 -7.06 -8.60 -1.28
N ASN A 110 -6.93 -7.51 -0.49
CA ASN A 110 -5.74 -6.67 -0.54
C ASN A 110 -4.52 -7.43 0.00
N ILE A 111 -3.54 -7.67 -0.87
CA ILE A 111 -2.35 -8.48 -0.60
C ILE A 111 -1.41 -7.77 0.38
N VAL A 112 -1.27 -6.45 0.27
CA VAL A 112 -0.43 -5.65 1.16
C VAL A 112 -0.96 -5.71 2.59
N ALA A 113 -2.27 -5.53 2.75
CA ALA A 113 -2.93 -5.61 4.05
C ALA A 113 -2.80 -7.02 4.66
N ALA A 114 -2.99 -8.08 3.86
CA ALA A 114 -2.82 -9.46 4.33
C ALA A 114 -1.38 -9.71 4.82
N TYR A 115 -0.39 -9.24 4.09
CA TYR A 115 1.00 -9.31 4.47
C TYR A 115 1.32 -8.56 5.79
N LYS A 116 0.77 -7.35 5.96
CA LYS A 116 0.91 -6.58 7.21
C LYS A 116 0.19 -7.27 8.38
N LEU A 117 -0.99 -7.82 8.14
CA LEU A 117 -1.73 -8.62 9.12
C LEU A 117 -0.92 -9.84 9.58
N ALA A 118 -0.23 -10.52 8.67
CA ALA A 118 0.68 -11.61 9.02
C ALA A 118 1.78 -11.15 9.98
N ASP A 119 2.39 -9.99 9.73
CA ASP A 119 3.40 -9.41 10.62
C ASP A 119 2.83 -9.09 12.02
N MET A 120 1.58 -8.65 12.11
CA MET A 120 0.93 -8.39 13.39
C MET A 120 0.75 -9.69 14.20
N TYR A 121 0.36 -10.80 13.57
CA TYR A 121 0.32 -12.10 14.23
C TYR A 121 1.71 -12.60 14.64
N LYS A 122 2.72 -12.39 13.79
CA LYS A 122 4.10 -12.80 14.10
C LYS A 122 4.67 -12.08 15.31
N ASN A 123 4.43 -10.77 15.40
CA ASN A 123 5.02 -9.91 16.42
C ASN A 123 4.16 -9.77 17.69
N GLY A 124 2.88 -10.10 17.61
CA GLY A 124 1.92 -9.92 18.70
C GLY A 124 1.49 -8.47 18.86
N TYR A 125 1.33 -7.73 17.76
CA TYR A 125 0.83 -6.36 17.78
C TYR A 125 -0.70 -6.38 17.84
N TYR A 126 -1.26 -5.89 18.95
CA TYR A 126 -2.68 -5.96 19.31
C TYR A 126 -3.22 -7.40 19.54
N VAL A 127 -2.80 -8.36 18.76
CA VAL A 127 -3.22 -9.78 18.88
C VAL A 127 -2.14 -10.62 19.54
N GLN A 128 -2.53 -11.74 20.16
CA GLN A 128 -1.55 -12.69 20.68
C GLN A 128 -0.66 -13.22 19.55
N LYS A 129 0.65 -13.34 19.82
CA LYS A 129 1.59 -13.96 18.87
C LYS A 129 1.08 -15.31 18.41
N ASN A 130 1.00 -15.48 17.10
CA ASN A 130 0.50 -16.71 16.47
C ASN A 130 1.32 -17.03 15.22
N TYR A 131 2.43 -17.74 15.42
CA TYR A 131 3.32 -18.09 14.31
C TYR A 131 2.64 -19.01 13.28
N PRO A 132 1.85 -20.05 13.66
CA PRO A 132 1.07 -20.82 12.69
C PRO A 132 0.15 -19.96 11.81
N LYS A 133 -0.51 -18.95 12.38
CA LYS A 133 -1.37 -18.04 11.61
C LYS A 133 -0.56 -17.16 10.65
N TYR A 134 0.59 -16.65 11.10
CA TYR A 134 1.55 -15.96 10.23
C TYR A 134 1.95 -16.83 9.03
N VAL A 135 2.39 -18.08 9.27
CA VAL A 135 2.77 -19.03 8.22
C VAL A 135 1.61 -19.30 7.25
N GLN A 136 0.41 -19.52 7.79
CA GLN A 136 -0.79 -19.74 6.99
C GLN A 136 -1.05 -18.57 6.02
N ILE A 137 -1.01 -17.33 6.51
CA ILE A 137 -1.25 -16.15 5.68
C ILE A 137 -0.15 -16.01 4.62
N ILE A 138 1.13 -16.07 5.00
CA ILE A 138 2.24 -15.93 4.04
C ILE A 138 2.15 -17.00 2.94
N LYS A 139 1.86 -18.26 3.29
CA LYS A 139 1.69 -19.32 2.30
C LYS A 139 0.49 -19.10 1.37
N SER A 140 -0.60 -18.52 1.87
CA SER A 140 -1.77 -18.22 1.04
C SER A 140 -1.55 -17.07 0.04
N LEU A 141 -0.57 -16.20 0.28
CA LEU A 141 -0.22 -15.13 -0.67
C LEU A 141 0.62 -15.63 -1.86
N TYR A 142 1.38 -16.71 -1.68
CA TYR A 142 2.28 -17.19 -2.71
C TYR A 142 1.63 -17.48 -4.07
N PRO A 143 0.51 -18.23 -4.17
CA PRO A 143 -0.13 -18.46 -5.45
C PRO A 143 -0.67 -17.18 -6.10
N LEU A 144 -1.02 -16.16 -5.33
CA LEU A 144 -1.51 -14.87 -5.84
C LEU A 144 -0.39 -14.02 -6.46
N LEU A 145 0.86 -14.27 -6.07
CA LEU A 145 2.04 -13.56 -6.56
C LEU A 145 2.76 -14.30 -7.69
N GLN A 146 2.36 -15.52 -8.01
CA GLN A 146 2.92 -16.26 -9.14
C GLN A 146 2.55 -15.54 -10.45
N GLY A 147 3.58 -15.17 -11.22
CA GLY A 147 3.39 -14.40 -12.46
C GLY A 147 3.27 -12.88 -12.26
N ALA A 148 3.44 -12.39 -11.03
CA ALA A 148 3.53 -10.94 -10.81
C ALA A 148 4.72 -10.38 -11.60
N THR A 149 4.48 -9.30 -12.34
CA THR A 149 5.50 -8.60 -13.13
C THR A 149 5.94 -7.29 -12.48
N ASN A 150 5.20 -6.83 -11.47
CA ASN A 150 5.54 -5.59 -10.78
C ASN A 150 6.52 -5.84 -9.62
N THR A 151 7.38 -4.87 -9.39
CA THR A 151 8.43 -4.91 -8.36
C THR A 151 7.99 -4.27 -7.05
N PHE A 152 6.73 -3.79 -6.97
CA PHE A 152 6.23 -3.08 -5.81
C PHE A 152 5.85 -4.02 -4.66
N ASP A 153 5.74 -3.45 -3.45
CA ASP A 153 5.34 -4.19 -2.27
C ASP A 153 4.02 -4.95 -2.49
N PRO A 154 3.86 -6.14 -1.91
CA PRO A 154 4.80 -6.83 -1.00
C PRO A 154 5.56 -8.01 -1.67
N VAL A 155 5.72 -8.00 -2.99
CA VAL A 155 6.19 -9.17 -3.75
C VAL A 155 7.52 -9.73 -3.22
N PRO A 156 8.64 -8.99 -3.21
CA PRO A 156 9.92 -9.54 -2.76
C PRO A 156 9.92 -9.87 -1.26
N GLU A 157 9.15 -9.13 -0.46
CA GLU A 157 9.03 -9.36 0.98
C GLU A 157 8.32 -10.67 1.29
N VAL A 158 7.24 -11.01 0.58
CA VAL A 158 6.53 -12.28 0.73
C VAL A 158 7.41 -13.45 0.30
N TYR A 159 8.10 -13.36 -0.84
CA TYR A 159 9.04 -14.39 -1.28
C TYR A 159 10.16 -14.62 -0.26
N SER A 160 10.74 -13.55 0.30
CA SER A 160 11.79 -13.65 1.33
C SER A 160 11.28 -14.32 2.63
N ARG A 161 10.05 -14.00 3.05
CA ARG A 161 9.43 -14.61 4.23
C ARG A 161 9.08 -16.07 3.99
N LEU A 162 8.57 -16.39 2.83
CA LEU A 162 8.24 -17.77 2.46
C LEU A 162 9.50 -18.62 2.39
N ALA A 163 10.59 -18.10 1.82
CA ALA A 163 11.88 -18.78 1.83
C ALA A 163 12.35 -19.10 3.26
N LYS A 164 12.23 -18.16 4.19
CA LYS A 164 12.57 -18.39 5.59
C LYS A 164 11.73 -19.49 6.22
N ILE A 165 10.43 -19.49 5.94
CA ILE A 165 9.52 -20.57 6.42
C ILE A 165 9.97 -21.92 5.88
N TYR A 166 10.33 -22.02 4.58
CA TYR A 166 10.79 -23.28 4.00
C TYR A 166 12.15 -23.75 4.55
N VAL A 167 13.07 -22.84 4.89
CA VAL A 167 14.29 -23.21 5.63
C VAL A 167 13.94 -23.85 6.98
N GLU A 168 13.02 -23.26 7.74
CA GLU A 168 12.57 -23.77 9.03
C GLU A 168 11.85 -25.12 8.91
N GLU A 169 11.23 -25.40 7.76
CA GLU A 169 10.59 -26.69 7.43
C GLU A 169 11.57 -27.72 6.81
N GLY A 170 12.86 -27.38 6.66
CA GLY A 170 13.88 -28.26 6.08
C GLY A 170 13.83 -28.38 4.55
N ASN A 171 13.14 -27.48 3.87
CA ASN A 171 13.00 -27.46 2.41
C ASN A 171 13.94 -26.42 1.79
N GLU A 172 15.24 -26.68 1.83
CA GLU A 172 16.29 -25.75 1.41
C GLU A 172 16.24 -25.42 -0.09
N ASP A 173 15.95 -26.40 -0.96
CA ASP A 173 15.91 -26.19 -2.41
C ASP A 173 14.83 -25.16 -2.79
N GLN A 174 13.63 -25.30 -2.24
CA GLN A 174 12.55 -24.34 -2.46
C GLN A 174 12.89 -22.95 -1.88
N ALA A 175 13.51 -22.92 -0.71
CA ALA A 175 13.94 -21.67 -0.08
C ALA A 175 14.94 -20.90 -0.96
N ILE A 176 15.94 -21.59 -1.54
CA ILE A 176 16.92 -20.99 -2.43
C ILE A 176 16.25 -20.38 -3.68
N GLN A 177 15.33 -21.12 -4.31
CA GLN A 177 14.60 -20.61 -5.48
C GLN A 177 13.83 -19.33 -5.16
N LEU A 178 13.11 -19.30 -4.03
CA LEU A 178 12.34 -18.12 -3.61
C LEU A 178 13.24 -16.92 -3.26
N LEU A 179 14.41 -17.15 -2.68
CA LEU A 179 15.39 -16.08 -2.43
C LEU A 179 15.94 -15.49 -3.72
N LEU A 180 16.19 -16.30 -4.74
CA LEU A 180 16.61 -15.82 -6.04
C LEU A 180 15.55 -14.95 -6.69
N ILE A 181 14.28 -15.36 -6.65
CA ILE A 181 13.15 -14.57 -7.13
C ILE A 181 13.04 -13.25 -6.35
N ALA A 182 13.10 -13.30 -5.02
CA ALA A 182 13.03 -12.10 -4.19
C ALA A 182 14.16 -11.11 -4.52
N LYS A 183 15.38 -11.62 -4.72
CA LYS A 183 16.54 -10.80 -5.10
C LYS A 183 16.33 -10.13 -6.45
N GLU A 184 15.79 -10.84 -7.42
CA GLU A 184 15.50 -10.29 -8.76
C GLU A 184 14.54 -9.11 -8.66
N PHE A 185 13.40 -9.27 -7.97
CA PHE A 185 12.45 -8.19 -7.75
C PHE A 185 13.05 -7.01 -6.99
N GLN A 186 13.89 -7.25 -5.98
CA GLN A 186 14.58 -6.19 -5.25
C GLN A 186 15.57 -5.43 -6.15
N SER A 187 16.30 -6.15 -7.00
CA SER A 187 17.25 -5.54 -7.95
C SER A 187 16.52 -4.65 -8.96
N GLN A 188 15.40 -5.13 -9.52
CA GLN A 188 14.57 -4.35 -10.43
C GLN A 188 14.01 -3.10 -9.74
N ARG A 189 13.52 -3.21 -8.50
CA ARG A 189 13.05 -2.06 -7.72
C ARG A 189 14.13 -0.99 -7.55
N LEU A 190 15.37 -1.38 -7.26
CA LEU A 190 16.50 -0.45 -7.12
C LEU A 190 16.83 0.25 -8.46
N ILE A 191 16.74 -0.44 -9.57
CA ILE A 191 16.93 0.15 -10.91
C ILE A 191 15.85 1.20 -11.18
N TYR A 192 14.56 0.86 -10.97
CA TYR A 192 13.45 1.78 -11.20
C TYR A 192 13.46 2.99 -10.26
N SER A 193 13.98 2.83 -9.03
CA SER A 193 14.12 3.95 -8.08
C SER A 193 15.32 4.87 -8.38
N GLY A 194 16.15 4.55 -9.39
CA GLY A 194 17.36 5.31 -9.73
C GLY A 194 18.50 5.19 -8.71
N LEU A 195 18.44 4.20 -7.80
CA LEU A 195 19.47 3.98 -6.77
C LEU A 195 20.66 3.10 -7.25
N LEU A 196 20.58 2.56 -8.46
CA LEU A 196 21.64 1.74 -9.08
C LEU A 196 22.02 2.29 -10.47
N TRP A 197 22.67 3.45 -10.50
CA TRP A 197 23.38 3.98 -11.67
C TRP A 197 24.75 4.50 -11.25
#